data_330f2d562587fa625233170c43ea929a
#
_entry.id   330f2d562587fa625233170c43ea929a
#
_cell.length_a   1.000
_cell.length_b   1.000
_cell.length_c   1.000
_cell.angle_alpha   90.00
_cell.angle_beta   90.00
_cell.angle_gamma   90.00
#
_symmetry.space_group_name_H-M   'P 1'
#
loop_
_entity.id
_entity.type
_entity.pdbx_description
1 polymer ?
#
loop_
_entity_poly.entity_id
_entity_poly.type
_entity_poly.pdbx_seq_one_letter_code
_entity_poly.pdbx_strand_id
1 'polypeptide(L)'
;MLTPRKIARYGWLPDLPDHSDRIYNLERKVYRSEELPEVFSLREHMPPVYNQGELGSCTGNGIAAVLESAEIKQGIQPTETPSRLFIYYGERVIEGTVETDSGAQIRDGIQVVATEGAPPEKYWPYEIQKFKEKPSAEADEQAKKYKAIEYLKVLAGTAGSPVRSPIQDGLPVVFGFTVPASFESQTWNPAAEFLPLPAQGEESIGGHCVVIVGWDFSLKRFPVNVFEIRNSWGDEWGEQGYFWMDARYIYEPTRGLSSDFWVIDKVA
;
A
#
# COMPACT_ATOMS: atom_id res chain seq x y z
N MET A 1 -15.14 8.28 14.39
CA MET A 1 -14.20 7.71 15.38
C MET A 1 -13.55 6.52 14.73
N LEU A 2 -12.21 6.42 14.79
CA LEU A 2 -11.51 5.24 14.30
C LEU A 2 -11.91 4.02 15.13
N THR A 3 -12.23 2.90 14.47
CA THR A 3 -12.48 1.64 15.16
C THR A 3 -11.17 1.17 15.81
N PRO A 4 -11.14 0.79 17.10
CA PRO A 4 -9.94 0.28 17.72
C PRO A 4 -9.40 -0.94 16.97
N ARG A 5 -8.08 -0.97 16.75
CA ARG A 5 -7.40 -2.10 16.13
C ARG A 5 -7.55 -3.35 17.01
N LYS A 6 -8.17 -4.39 16.47
CA LYS A 6 -8.39 -5.68 17.18
C LYS A 6 -7.27 -6.68 16.93
N ILE A 7 -6.55 -6.55 15.80
CA ILE A 7 -5.47 -7.44 15.37
C ILE A 7 -4.22 -6.62 15.16
N ALA A 8 -3.09 -7.04 15.73
CA ALA A 8 -1.84 -6.27 15.78
C ALA A 8 -1.34 -5.83 14.39
N ARG A 9 -1.42 -6.69 13.39
CA ARG A 9 -0.93 -6.41 12.02
C ARG A 9 -1.75 -5.39 11.23
N TYR A 10 -2.92 -4.97 11.69
CA TYR A 10 -3.73 -3.94 11.05
C TYR A 10 -3.35 -2.55 11.57
N GLY A 11 -2.36 -1.92 10.94
CA GLY A 11 -1.73 -0.70 11.41
C GLY A 11 -2.00 0.54 10.57
N TRP A 12 -2.86 0.49 9.54
CA TRP A 12 -3.19 1.71 8.79
C TRP A 12 -4.15 2.61 9.56
N LEU A 13 -3.79 3.90 9.62
CA LEU A 13 -4.60 5.00 10.12
C LEU A 13 -4.90 5.95 8.94
N PRO A 14 -6.15 6.45 8.78
CA PRO A 14 -6.47 7.40 7.72
C PRO A 14 -5.65 8.69 7.81
N ASP A 15 -5.17 9.16 6.64
CA ASP A 15 -4.46 10.42 6.52
C ASP A 15 -5.33 11.60 6.97
N LEU A 16 -4.75 12.56 7.66
CA LEU A 16 -5.39 13.85 7.89
C LEU A 16 -5.44 14.64 6.56
N PRO A 17 -6.51 15.42 6.29
CA PRO A 17 -6.58 16.23 5.08
C PRO A 17 -5.41 17.22 4.99
N ASP A 18 -4.76 17.28 3.83
CA ASP A 18 -3.72 18.27 3.54
C ASP A 18 -3.91 18.82 2.12
N HIS A 19 -4.02 20.14 1.99
CA HIS A 19 -4.22 20.81 0.72
C HIS A 19 -2.92 20.99 -0.08
N SER A 20 -1.77 20.65 0.49
CA SER A 20 -0.47 20.68 -0.19
C SER A 20 -0.19 19.41 -0.98
N ASP A 21 -1.01 18.37 -0.82
CA ASP A 21 -0.85 17.12 -1.57
C ASP A 21 -0.89 17.39 -3.08
N ARG A 22 0.15 16.95 -3.79
CA ARG A 22 0.17 16.95 -5.25
C ARG A 22 -0.73 15.83 -5.76
N ILE A 23 -1.61 16.13 -6.71
CA ILE A 23 -2.69 15.24 -7.14
C ILE A 23 -2.38 14.66 -8.53
N TYR A 24 -2.27 13.33 -8.64
CA TYR A 24 -2.05 12.61 -9.89
C TYR A 24 -3.05 13.01 -10.98
N ASN A 25 -4.32 13.02 -10.63
CA ASN A 25 -5.42 13.32 -11.56
C ASN A 25 -5.37 14.76 -12.15
N LEU A 26 -4.62 15.67 -11.54
CA LEU A 26 -4.42 17.05 -12.05
C LEU A 26 -3.11 17.20 -12.81
N GLU A 27 -2.12 16.37 -12.56
CA GLU A 27 -0.75 16.49 -13.11
C GLU A 27 -0.44 15.46 -14.20
N ARG A 28 -1.22 14.39 -14.29
CA ARG A 28 -1.00 13.27 -15.20
C ARG A 28 -2.26 12.94 -16.01
N LYS A 29 -2.06 12.18 -17.09
CA LYS A 29 -3.18 11.69 -17.90
C LYS A 29 -4.04 10.72 -17.08
N VAL A 30 -5.33 10.99 -17.07
CA VAL A 30 -6.35 10.03 -16.62
C VAL A 30 -6.98 9.42 -17.86
N TYR A 31 -6.79 8.12 -18.05
CA TYR A 31 -7.36 7.39 -19.17
C TYR A 31 -8.87 7.26 -19.02
N ARG A 32 -9.60 7.30 -20.14
CA ARG A 32 -11.01 6.90 -20.14
C ARG A 32 -11.12 5.39 -20.01
N SER A 33 -12.22 4.89 -19.47
CA SER A 33 -12.37 3.45 -19.23
C SER A 33 -12.22 2.60 -20.50
N GLU A 34 -12.67 3.11 -21.64
CA GLU A 34 -12.54 2.47 -22.95
C GLU A 34 -11.12 2.47 -23.54
N GLU A 35 -10.21 3.27 -22.99
CA GLU A 35 -8.78 3.28 -23.37
C GLU A 35 -7.98 2.23 -22.60
N LEU A 36 -8.54 1.65 -21.55
CA LEU A 36 -7.88 0.69 -20.67
C LEU A 36 -8.25 -0.75 -21.04
N PRO A 37 -7.33 -1.71 -20.98
CA PRO A 37 -7.63 -3.11 -21.22
C PRO A 37 -8.62 -3.64 -20.16
N GLU A 38 -9.34 -4.72 -20.49
CA GLU A 38 -10.22 -5.40 -19.53
C GLU A 38 -9.45 -6.03 -18.38
N VAL A 39 -8.24 -6.51 -18.64
CA VAL A 39 -7.35 -7.16 -17.66
C VAL A 39 -5.96 -6.56 -17.77
N PHE A 40 -5.36 -6.24 -16.65
CA PHE A 40 -3.99 -5.71 -16.58
C PHE A 40 -3.37 -6.04 -15.23
N SER A 41 -2.07 -6.35 -15.20
CA SER A 41 -1.32 -6.60 -13.96
C SER A 41 0.13 -6.18 -14.07
N LEU A 42 0.63 -5.58 -12.99
CA LEU A 42 2.05 -5.29 -12.76
C LEU A 42 2.74 -6.37 -11.94
N ARG A 43 2.05 -7.46 -11.57
CA ARG A 43 2.55 -8.46 -10.63
C ARG A 43 3.95 -8.99 -10.97
N GLU A 44 4.22 -9.24 -12.25
CA GLU A 44 5.54 -9.74 -12.71
C GLU A 44 6.66 -8.70 -12.58
N HIS A 45 6.30 -7.42 -12.39
CA HIS A 45 7.24 -6.30 -12.23
C HIS A 45 7.35 -5.83 -10.79
N MET A 46 6.65 -6.50 -9.86
CA MET A 46 6.74 -6.18 -8.44
C MET A 46 7.92 -6.90 -7.78
N PRO A 47 8.52 -6.30 -6.74
CA PRO A 47 9.52 -7.01 -5.93
C PRO A 47 8.89 -8.24 -5.23
N PRO A 48 9.71 -9.17 -4.67
CA PRO A 48 9.21 -10.30 -3.89
C PRO A 48 8.24 -9.85 -2.79
N VAL A 49 7.22 -10.67 -2.49
CA VAL A 49 6.23 -10.34 -1.46
C VAL A 49 6.87 -10.31 -0.08
N TYR A 50 6.66 -9.24 0.66
CA TYR A 50 7.17 -9.09 2.02
C TYR A 50 6.28 -9.79 3.05
N ASN A 51 6.87 -10.07 4.23
CA ASN A 51 6.13 -10.54 5.39
C ASN A 51 6.35 -9.56 6.56
N GLN A 52 5.29 -8.86 6.97
CA GLN A 52 5.34 -7.91 8.10
C GLN A 52 5.25 -8.62 9.46
N GLY A 53 4.84 -9.90 9.51
CA GLY A 53 4.57 -10.62 10.77
C GLY A 53 3.45 -9.95 11.57
N GLU A 54 3.60 -9.92 12.89
CA GLU A 54 2.58 -9.41 13.81
C GLU A 54 2.72 -7.89 14.12
N LEU A 55 3.68 -7.21 13.50
CA LEU A 55 3.85 -5.76 13.69
C LEU A 55 2.85 -4.98 12.83
N GLY A 56 2.28 -3.91 13.37
CA GLY A 56 1.35 -3.00 12.68
C GLY A 56 1.99 -2.10 11.62
N SER A 57 3.00 -2.59 10.91
CA SER A 57 3.83 -1.86 9.95
C SER A 57 3.39 -2.03 8.49
N CYS A 58 2.11 -2.28 8.25
CA CYS A 58 1.60 -2.46 6.88
C CYS A 58 1.87 -1.25 5.98
N THR A 59 1.87 -0.02 6.53
CA THR A 59 2.24 1.21 5.81
C THR A 59 3.68 1.18 5.33
N GLY A 60 4.64 0.92 6.21
CA GLY A 60 6.05 0.78 5.84
C GLY A 60 6.31 -0.34 4.83
N ASN A 61 5.57 -1.46 4.91
CA ASN A 61 5.64 -2.55 3.92
C ASN A 61 5.07 -2.15 2.55
N GLY A 62 3.90 -1.49 2.53
CA GLY A 62 3.27 -1.03 1.30
C GLY A 62 4.12 0.04 0.59
N ILE A 63 4.64 1.00 1.34
CA ILE A 63 5.48 2.09 0.81
C ILE A 63 6.82 1.54 0.29
N ALA A 64 7.48 0.62 1.01
CA ALA A 64 8.68 -0.03 0.52
C ALA A 64 8.44 -0.76 -0.81
N ALA A 65 7.28 -1.43 -0.96
CA ALA A 65 6.96 -2.15 -2.19
C ALA A 65 6.77 -1.20 -3.40
N VAL A 66 6.11 -0.05 -3.22
CA VAL A 66 5.97 0.91 -4.33
C VAL A 66 7.26 1.68 -4.60
N LEU A 67 8.10 1.91 -3.59
CA LEU A 67 9.42 2.52 -3.74
C LEU A 67 10.35 1.60 -4.57
N GLU A 68 10.49 0.32 -4.18
CA GLU A 68 11.29 -0.66 -4.92
C GLU A 68 10.74 -0.91 -6.33
N SER A 69 9.41 -0.88 -6.52
CA SER A 69 8.78 -0.95 -7.83
C SER A 69 9.16 0.25 -8.73
N ALA A 70 9.28 1.45 -8.16
CA ALA A 70 9.74 2.62 -8.90
C ALA A 70 11.21 2.49 -9.33
N GLU A 71 12.07 1.89 -8.50
CA GLU A 71 13.45 1.55 -8.86
C GLU A 71 13.49 0.56 -10.03
N ILE A 72 12.70 -0.52 -9.97
CA ILE A 72 12.59 -1.51 -11.04
C ILE A 72 12.14 -0.83 -12.36
N LYS A 73 11.12 0.02 -12.28
CA LYS A 73 10.60 0.77 -13.44
C LYS A 73 11.67 1.68 -14.06
N GLN A 74 12.52 2.29 -13.24
CA GLN A 74 13.63 3.13 -13.69
C GLN A 74 14.84 2.33 -14.22
N GLY A 75 14.81 1.00 -14.16
CA GLY A 75 15.90 0.13 -14.61
C GLY A 75 17.08 0.07 -13.63
N ILE A 76 16.87 0.48 -12.38
CA ILE A 76 17.89 0.36 -11.32
C ILE A 76 18.01 -1.12 -10.96
N GLN A 77 19.23 -1.68 -11.11
CA GLN A 77 19.48 -3.10 -10.83
C GLN A 77 20.90 -3.32 -10.24
N PRO A 78 21.06 -4.24 -9.29
CA PRO A 78 19.98 -4.92 -8.58
C PRO A 78 19.25 -3.96 -7.63
N THR A 79 17.94 -4.16 -7.44
CA THR A 79 17.23 -3.49 -6.36
C THR A 79 17.56 -4.17 -5.03
N GLU A 80 17.50 -3.40 -3.97
CA GLU A 80 17.63 -3.89 -2.61
C GLU A 80 16.38 -3.48 -1.85
N THR A 81 15.76 -4.41 -1.13
CA THR A 81 14.55 -4.13 -0.36
C THR A 81 14.74 -2.92 0.55
N PRO A 82 13.96 -1.84 0.40
CA PRO A 82 14.01 -0.69 1.29
C PRO A 82 13.63 -1.10 2.71
N SER A 83 14.34 -0.56 3.70
CA SER A 83 14.09 -0.92 5.09
C SER A 83 12.70 -0.51 5.55
N ARG A 84 11.80 -1.48 5.59
CA ARG A 84 10.40 -1.32 6.04
C ARG A 84 10.31 -0.86 7.49
N LEU A 85 11.24 -1.32 8.32
CA LEU A 85 11.30 -0.93 9.73
C LEU A 85 11.78 0.50 9.90
N PHE A 86 12.70 0.98 9.03
CA PHE A 86 13.13 2.38 8.98
C PHE A 86 11.95 3.30 8.64
N ILE A 87 11.20 2.96 7.59
CA ILE A 87 10.01 3.72 7.17
C ILE A 87 9.01 3.76 8.33
N TYR A 88 8.66 2.61 8.90
CA TYR A 88 7.68 2.51 9.99
C TYR A 88 8.13 3.23 11.27
N TYR A 89 9.44 3.28 11.55
CA TYR A 89 9.98 4.08 12.64
C TYR A 89 9.80 5.58 12.36
N GLY A 90 10.15 6.05 11.16
CA GLY A 90 10.03 7.44 10.74
C GLY A 90 8.59 7.94 10.77
N GLU A 91 7.62 7.13 10.29
CA GLU A 91 6.18 7.42 10.39
C GLU A 91 5.80 7.75 11.84
N ARG A 92 6.17 6.89 12.78
CA ARG A 92 5.83 7.05 14.21
C ARG A 92 6.63 8.15 14.90
N VAL A 93 7.79 8.56 14.37
CA VAL A 93 8.49 9.78 14.81
C VAL A 93 7.66 11.02 14.47
N ILE A 94 7.13 11.10 13.26
CA ILE A 94 6.26 12.20 12.83
C ILE A 94 5.01 12.26 13.69
N GLU A 95 4.40 11.11 13.98
CA GLU A 95 3.17 11.00 14.77
C GLU A 95 3.40 11.10 16.31
N GLY A 96 4.65 11.06 16.78
CA GLY A 96 4.98 11.06 18.19
C GLY A 96 4.63 9.77 18.93
N THR A 97 4.58 8.63 18.23
CA THR A 97 4.07 7.33 18.75
C THR A 97 5.12 6.21 18.79
N VAL A 98 6.41 6.52 18.71
CA VAL A 98 7.53 5.54 18.61
C VAL A 98 7.47 4.45 19.69
N GLU A 99 7.02 4.79 20.90
CA GLU A 99 7.00 3.86 22.04
C GLU A 99 5.91 2.78 21.94
N THR A 100 5.02 2.89 20.96
CA THR A 100 3.91 1.95 20.79
C THR A 100 3.84 1.43 19.35
N ASP A 101 3.33 0.23 19.16
CA ASP A 101 2.93 -0.28 17.86
C ASP A 101 1.56 0.29 17.49
N SER A 102 1.52 1.60 17.19
CA SER A 102 0.27 2.35 16.95
C SER A 102 -0.33 2.13 15.56
N GLY A 103 0.44 1.60 14.61
CA GLY A 103 0.20 1.79 13.19
C GLY A 103 0.66 3.19 12.75
N ALA A 104 0.31 3.59 11.53
CA ALA A 104 0.71 4.89 10.96
C ALA A 104 -0.16 5.32 9.78
N GLN A 105 -0.02 6.59 9.37
CA GLN A 105 -0.61 7.16 8.18
C GLN A 105 0.29 6.95 6.96
N ILE A 106 -0.29 6.66 5.80
CA ILE A 106 0.49 6.45 4.55
C ILE A 106 1.22 7.74 4.16
N ARG A 107 0.59 8.92 4.31
CA ARG A 107 1.24 10.21 4.02
C ARG A 107 2.55 10.38 4.79
N ASP A 108 2.58 10.01 6.07
CA ASP A 108 3.76 10.19 6.90
C ASP A 108 4.90 9.31 6.41
N GLY A 109 4.61 8.07 5.96
CA GLY A 109 5.59 7.21 5.33
C GLY A 109 6.07 7.73 3.97
N ILE A 110 5.18 8.29 3.14
CA ILE A 110 5.58 9.00 1.91
C ILE A 110 6.49 10.18 2.25
N GLN A 111 6.19 10.94 3.30
CA GLN A 111 7.04 12.03 3.76
C GLN A 111 8.41 11.54 4.20
N VAL A 112 8.50 10.43 4.95
CA VAL A 112 9.78 9.81 5.34
C VAL A 112 10.63 9.48 4.12
N VAL A 113 10.09 8.73 3.15
CA VAL A 113 10.88 8.33 1.97
C VAL A 113 11.22 9.50 1.05
N ALA A 114 10.47 10.60 1.12
CA ALA A 114 10.76 11.81 0.35
C ALA A 114 11.83 12.69 1.02
N THR A 115 11.79 12.83 2.34
CA THR A 115 12.69 13.74 3.07
C THR A 115 13.95 13.06 3.56
N GLU A 116 13.84 11.88 4.13
CA GLU A 116 14.94 11.12 4.70
C GLU A 116 15.46 10.04 3.74
N GLY A 117 14.56 9.43 2.97
CA GLY A 117 14.81 8.25 2.16
C GLY A 117 14.51 6.96 2.92
N ALA A 118 14.86 5.82 2.32
CA ALA A 118 14.78 4.51 2.97
C ALA A 118 16.03 3.69 2.63
N PRO A 119 16.92 3.38 3.60
CA PRO A 119 18.12 2.61 3.31
C PRO A 119 17.74 1.16 2.97
N PRO A 120 18.56 0.41 2.21
CA PRO A 120 18.40 -1.03 2.09
C PRO A 120 18.35 -1.75 3.43
N GLU A 121 17.57 -2.83 3.54
CA GLU A 121 17.42 -3.63 4.79
C GLU A 121 18.72 -4.17 5.34
N LYS A 122 19.77 -4.33 4.55
CA LYS A 122 21.09 -4.72 5.06
C LYS A 122 21.70 -3.72 6.06
N TYR A 123 21.27 -2.44 6.03
CA TYR A 123 21.71 -1.39 6.98
C TYR A 123 20.79 -1.25 8.19
N TRP A 124 19.50 -1.60 8.02
CA TRP A 124 18.51 -1.63 9.09
C TRP A 124 17.50 -2.76 8.83
N PRO A 125 17.85 -3.99 9.25
CA PRO A 125 17.05 -5.18 8.98
C PRO A 125 15.65 -5.15 9.59
N TYR A 126 14.72 -5.87 8.98
CA TYR A 126 13.36 -6.01 9.47
C TYR A 126 13.31 -6.98 10.67
N GLU A 127 13.67 -6.49 11.83
CA GLU A 127 13.63 -7.20 13.12
C GLU A 127 12.54 -6.57 13.99
N ILE A 128 11.38 -7.24 14.11
CA ILE A 128 10.18 -6.72 14.80
C ILE A 128 10.52 -6.20 16.22
N GLN A 129 11.40 -6.86 16.94
CA GLN A 129 11.77 -6.49 18.32
C GLN A 129 12.41 -5.09 18.39
N LYS A 130 12.99 -4.62 17.30
CA LYS A 130 13.66 -3.31 17.22
C LYS A 130 12.72 -2.17 16.79
N PHE A 131 11.41 -2.40 16.71
CA PHE A 131 10.50 -1.39 16.17
C PHE A 131 10.51 -0.05 16.91
N LYS A 132 10.96 -0.02 18.17
CA LYS A 132 11.12 1.21 18.98
C LYS A 132 12.53 1.79 18.90
N GLU A 133 13.49 1.03 18.41
CA GLU A 133 14.86 1.47 18.38
C GLU A 133 15.06 2.48 17.26
N LYS A 134 15.79 3.57 17.58
CA LYS A 134 16.18 4.53 16.56
C LYS A 134 17.16 3.85 15.59
N PRO A 135 16.96 3.99 14.26
CA PRO A 135 17.91 3.52 13.28
C PRO A 135 19.34 4.03 13.54
N SER A 136 20.33 3.26 13.09
CA SER A 136 21.74 3.62 13.26
C SER A 136 22.10 4.85 12.42
N ALA A 137 23.13 5.59 12.83
CA ALA A 137 23.64 6.72 12.04
C ALA A 137 24.10 6.30 10.64
N GLU A 138 24.56 5.04 10.47
CA GLU A 138 24.89 4.49 9.16
C GLU A 138 23.64 4.31 8.30
N ALA A 139 22.55 3.78 8.87
CA ALA A 139 21.27 3.66 8.18
C ALA A 139 20.73 5.03 7.75
N ASP A 140 20.76 6.04 8.64
CA ASP A 140 20.37 7.42 8.33
C ASP A 140 21.20 8.00 7.17
N GLU A 141 22.51 7.75 7.13
CA GLU A 141 23.37 8.25 6.06
C GLU A 141 23.11 7.54 4.72
N GLN A 142 22.88 6.23 4.77
CA GLN A 142 22.54 5.47 3.56
C GLN A 142 21.16 5.82 3.01
N ALA A 143 20.18 6.09 3.87
CA ALA A 143 18.83 6.47 3.46
C ALA A 143 18.79 7.65 2.48
N LYS A 144 19.68 8.62 2.66
CA LYS A 144 19.76 9.83 1.81
C LYS A 144 19.98 9.54 0.33
N LYS A 145 20.45 8.35 -0.03
CA LYS A 145 20.72 7.90 -1.40
C LYS A 145 19.49 7.28 -2.08
N TYR A 146 18.43 7.00 -1.31
CA TYR A 146 17.26 6.26 -1.76
C TYR A 146 16.00 7.04 -1.41
N LYS A 147 15.74 8.13 -2.14
CA LYS A 147 14.63 9.04 -1.87
C LYS A 147 13.56 8.94 -2.94
N ALA A 148 12.31 9.02 -2.51
CA ALA A 148 11.22 9.32 -3.43
C ALA A 148 11.28 10.79 -3.82
N ILE A 149 11.56 11.08 -5.10
CA ILE A 149 11.68 12.46 -5.63
C ILE A 149 10.45 12.93 -6.38
N GLU A 150 9.58 12.01 -6.78
CA GLU A 150 8.27 12.32 -7.33
C GLU A 150 7.23 11.34 -6.81
N TYR A 151 6.23 11.88 -6.12
CA TYR A 151 5.11 11.13 -5.54
C TYR A 151 3.83 11.95 -5.62
N LEU A 152 2.71 11.29 -5.79
CA LEU A 152 1.42 11.93 -6.04
C LEU A 152 0.30 11.18 -5.32
N LYS A 153 -0.66 11.94 -4.79
CA LYS A 153 -1.90 11.38 -4.27
C LYS A 153 -2.87 11.11 -5.41
N VAL A 154 -3.52 9.97 -5.40
CA VAL A 154 -4.52 9.58 -6.39
C VAL A 154 -5.91 9.81 -5.82
N LEU A 155 -6.74 10.58 -6.50
CA LEU A 155 -8.14 10.72 -6.12
C LEU A 155 -8.93 9.54 -6.67
N ALA A 156 -9.39 8.66 -5.80
CA ALA A 156 -10.33 7.63 -6.18
C ALA A 156 -11.66 8.27 -6.63
N GLY A 157 -12.04 8.04 -7.86
CA GLY A 157 -13.25 8.60 -8.45
C GLY A 157 -14.27 7.51 -8.76
N THR A 158 -15.51 7.92 -8.98
CA THR A 158 -16.66 7.04 -9.18
C THR A 158 -16.63 6.17 -10.45
N ALA A 159 -15.71 6.41 -11.38
CA ALA A 159 -15.67 5.68 -12.66
C ALA A 159 -14.45 4.75 -12.83
N GLY A 160 -13.62 4.59 -11.80
CA GLY A 160 -12.54 3.62 -11.77
C GLY A 160 -11.32 3.89 -12.62
N SER A 161 -11.40 4.72 -13.59
CA SER A 161 -10.25 5.09 -14.39
C SER A 161 -9.18 5.89 -13.63
N PRO A 162 -9.50 6.75 -12.65
CA PRO A 162 -8.46 7.46 -11.92
C PRO A 162 -7.43 6.56 -11.23
N VAL A 163 -7.86 5.47 -10.61
CA VAL A 163 -6.93 4.53 -9.93
C VAL A 163 -6.25 3.58 -10.92
N ARG A 164 -6.93 3.19 -12.00
CA ARG A 164 -6.32 2.33 -13.04
C ARG A 164 -5.28 3.07 -13.88
N SER A 165 -5.39 4.41 -14.00
CA SER A 165 -4.49 5.21 -14.83
C SER A 165 -3.03 5.14 -14.40
N PRO A 166 -2.65 5.37 -13.13
CA PRO A 166 -1.27 5.20 -12.70
C PRO A 166 -0.77 3.76 -12.87
N ILE A 167 -1.63 2.76 -12.62
CA ILE A 167 -1.24 1.35 -12.78
C ILE A 167 -0.95 1.05 -14.27
N GLN A 168 -1.76 1.58 -15.20
CA GLN A 168 -1.49 1.48 -16.65
C GLN A 168 -0.14 2.10 -17.02
N ASP A 169 0.27 3.16 -16.32
CA ASP A 169 1.56 3.83 -16.51
C ASP A 169 2.72 3.13 -15.77
N GLY A 170 2.46 1.95 -15.18
CA GLY A 170 3.46 1.16 -14.45
C GLY A 170 3.71 1.64 -13.02
N LEU A 171 2.75 2.33 -12.40
CA LEU A 171 2.83 2.83 -11.02
C LEU A 171 1.82 2.08 -10.15
N PRO A 172 2.25 1.12 -9.32
CA PRO A 172 1.37 0.51 -8.35
C PRO A 172 0.90 1.52 -7.31
N VAL A 173 -0.32 1.35 -6.80
CA VAL A 173 -0.98 2.32 -5.92
C VAL A 173 -1.04 1.75 -4.49
N VAL A 174 -0.31 2.35 -3.54
CA VAL A 174 -0.46 2.04 -2.13
C VAL A 174 -1.71 2.74 -1.58
N PHE A 175 -2.49 2.04 -0.75
CA PHE A 175 -3.71 2.60 -0.17
C PHE A 175 -4.11 1.89 1.13
N GLY A 176 -4.98 2.53 1.88
CA GLY A 176 -5.58 1.97 3.09
C GLY A 176 -7.02 1.52 2.87
N PHE A 177 -7.42 0.42 3.52
CA PHE A 177 -8.80 0.00 3.56
C PHE A 177 -9.23 -0.46 4.94
N THR A 178 -10.53 -0.30 5.22
CA THR A 178 -11.18 -0.79 6.43
C THR A 178 -11.38 -2.30 6.31
N VAL A 179 -10.82 -3.06 7.24
CA VAL A 179 -10.85 -4.51 7.24
C VAL A 179 -12.14 -5.01 7.87
N PRO A 180 -13.04 -5.68 7.10
CA PRO A 180 -14.22 -6.30 7.66
C PRO A 180 -13.87 -7.58 8.43
N ALA A 181 -14.69 -7.99 9.38
CA ALA A 181 -14.47 -9.20 10.17
C ALA A 181 -14.40 -10.46 9.29
N SER A 182 -15.11 -10.48 8.17
CA SER A 182 -15.09 -11.56 7.17
C SER A 182 -13.71 -11.76 6.52
N PHE A 183 -12.84 -10.75 6.52
CA PHE A 183 -11.49 -10.86 5.97
C PHE A 183 -10.63 -11.90 6.70
N GLU A 184 -10.80 -12.04 8.03
CA GLU A 184 -10.14 -13.05 8.85
C GLU A 184 -10.96 -14.34 8.98
N SER A 185 -12.18 -14.34 8.49
CA SER A 185 -13.02 -15.52 8.56
C SER A 185 -12.57 -16.55 7.52
N GLN A 186 -12.78 -17.83 7.83
CA GLN A 186 -12.55 -18.91 6.85
C GLN A 186 -13.70 -19.02 5.83
N THR A 187 -14.51 -17.99 5.66
CA THR A 187 -15.68 -18.01 4.78
C THR A 187 -15.34 -17.66 3.35
N TRP A 188 -14.16 -17.16 3.06
CA TRP A 188 -13.64 -16.93 1.72
C TRP A 188 -12.19 -17.45 1.62
N ASN A 189 -11.78 -17.83 0.40
CA ASN A 189 -10.44 -18.33 0.12
C ASN A 189 -9.65 -17.27 -0.66
N PRO A 190 -8.69 -16.55 -0.03
CA PRO A 190 -7.94 -15.49 -0.71
C PRO A 190 -7.11 -15.96 -1.92
N ALA A 191 -6.85 -17.26 -2.03
CA ALA A 191 -6.12 -17.83 -3.17
C ALA A 191 -7.02 -18.13 -4.39
N ALA A 192 -8.34 -18.16 -4.22
CA ALA A 192 -9.27 -18.59 -5.29
C ALA A 192 -10.46 -17.65 -5.49
N GLU A 193 -10.81 -16.87 -4.47
CA GLU A 193 -11.99 -16.02 -4.44
C GLU A 193 -11.60 -14.54 -4.34
N PHE A 194 -12.53 -13.63 -4.55
CA PHE A 194 -12.32 -12.21 -4.29
C PHE A 194 -12.93 -11.81 -2.95
N LEU A 195 -12.36 -10.79 -2.30
CA LEU A 195 -12.94 -10.17 -1.11
C LEU A 195 -14.21 -9.42 -1.51
N PRO A 196 -15.40 -9.89 -1.09
CA PRO A 196 -16.65 -9.21 -1.38
C PRO A 196 -16.79 -7.96 -0.50
N LEU A 197 -17.74 -7.07 -0.85
CA LEU A 197 -18.12 -5.98 0.04
C LEU A 197 -18.59 -6.52 1.39
N PRO A 198 -18.30 -5.78 2.49
CA PRO A 198 -18.80 -6.16 3.81
C PRO A 198 -20.33 -6.24 3.82
N ALA A 199 -20.86 -7.19 4.57
CA ALA A 199 -22.29 -7.29 4.79
C ALA A 199 -22.81 -6.04 5.53
N GLN A 200 -24.10 -5.75 5.39
CA GLN A 200 -24.70 -4.62 6.09
C GLN A 200 -24.57 -4.81 7.61
N GLY A 201 -23.93 -3.85 8.28
CA GLY A 201 -23.71 -3.90 9.72
C GLY A 201 -22.53 -4.79 10.14
N GLU A 202 -21.73 -5.27 9.18
CA GLU A 202 -20.52 -6.02 9.49
C GLU A 202 -19.50 -5.14 10.24
N GLU A 203 -18.91 -5.72 11.27
CA GLU A 203 -17.96 -5.02 12.13
C GLU A 203 -16.59 -4.88 11.43
N SER A 204 -15.97 -3.72 11.58
CA SER A 204 -14.56 -3.51 11.22
C SER A 204 -13.65 -4.00 12.35
N ILE A 205 -12.55 -4.67 11.98
CA ILE A 205 -11.53 -5.16 12.90
C ILE A 205 -10.22 -4.38 12.85
N GLY A 206 -10.12 -3.37 12.01
CA GLY A 206 -8.98 -2.47 11.89
C GLY A 206 -8.84 -1.85 10.51
N GLY A 207 -7.71 -1.21 10.27
CA GLY A 207 -7.31 -0.65 8.98
C GLY A 207 -6.03 -1.30 8.48
N HIS A 208 -5.97 -1.63 7.20
CA HIS A 208 -4.82 -2.29 6.58
C HIS A 208 -4.34 -1.52 5.35
N CYS A 209 -3.02 -1.42 5.21
CA CYS A 209 -2.37 -0.83 4.05
C CYS A 209 -1.90 -1.93 3.11
N VAL A 210 -2.29 -1.82 1.84
CA VAL A 210 -1.97 -2.78 0.76
C VAL A 210 -1.68 -2.04 -0.54
N VAL A 211 -1.33 -2.77 -1.61
CA VAL A 211 -0.95 -2.16 -2.90
C VAL A 211 -1.80 -2.72 -4.04
N ILE A 212 -2.45 -1.84 -4.81
CA ILE A 212 -3.11 -2.22 -6.06
C ILE A 212 -2.05 -2.38 -7.14
N VAL A 213 -2.03 -3.55 -7.78
CA VAL A 213 -1.07 -3.86 -8.85
C VAL A 213 -1.73 -4.17 -10.19
N GLY A 214 -3.05 -4.36 -10.21
CA GLY A 214 -3.76 -4.72 -11.42
C GLY A 214 -5.27 -4.76 -11.24
N TRP A 215 -5.96 -5.24 -12.27
CA TRP A 215 -7.41 -5.42 -12.27
C TRP A 215 -7.86 -6.50 -13.25
N ASP A 216 -9.03 -7.07 -12.99
CA ASP A 216 -9.80 -7.88 -13.94
C ASP A 216 -11.24 -7.36 -14.01
N PHE A 217 -11.58 -6.72 -15.13
CA PHE A 217 -12.90 -6.18 -15.46
C PHE A 217 -13.57 -6.94 -16.61
N SER A 218 -13.01 -8.10 -16.95
CA SER A 218 -13.55 -8.94 -18.03
C SER A 218 -14.83 -9.69 -17.65
N LEU A 219 -15.12 -9.79 -16.34
CA LEU A 219 -16.21 -10.59 -15.79
C LEU A 219 -16.14 -12.08 -16.15
N LYS A 220 -14.95 -12.56 -16.57
CA LYS A 220 -14.74 -13.97 -16.96
C LYS A 220 -14.33 -14.84 -15.78
N ARG A 221 -13.43 -14.32 -14.93
CA ARG A 221 -12.96 -15.02 -13.72
C ARG A 221 -13.88 -14.77 -12.54
N PHE A 222 -14.35 -13.54 -12.38
CA PHE A 222 -15.20 -13.11 -11.28
C PHE A 222 -16.49 -12.47 -11.82
N PRO A 223 -17.64 -12.55 -11.10
CA PRO A 223 -18.90 -11.99 -11.54
C PRO A 223 -19.02 -10.47 -11.34
N VAL A 224 -17.96 -9.84 -10.82
CA VAL A 224 -17.82 -8.40 -10.56
C VAL A 224 -16.46 -7.91 -11.02
N ASN A 225 -16.32 -6.61 -11.24
CA ASN A 225 -15.02 -5.99 -11.45
C ASN A 225 -14.18 -6.10 -10.17
N VAL A 226 -12.92 -6.50 -10.30
CA VAL A 226 -12.02 -6.67 -9.17
C VAL A 226 -10.66 -6.01 -9.41
N PHE A 227 -10.01 -5.60 -8.33
CA PHE A 227 -8.61 -5.20 -8.32
C PHE A 227 -7.72 -6.34 -7.80
N GLU A 228 -6.53 -6.47 -8.39
CA GLU A 228 -5.47 -7.32 -7.89
C GLU A 228 -4.67 -6.57 -6.83
N ILE A 229 -4.62 -7.14 -5.63
CA ILE A 229 -4.05 -6.50 -4.44
C ILE A 229 -2.85 -7.31 -3.96
N ARG A 230 -1.70 -6.64 -3.83
CA ARG A 230 -0.53 -7.18 -3.15
C ARG A 230 -0.66 -6.96 -1.66
N ASN A 231 -0.58 -8.04 -0.88
CA ASN A 231 -0.51 -8.02 0.58
C ASN A 231 0.95 -8.04 1.08
N SER A 232 1.14 -7.99 2.39
CA SER A 232 2.42 -8.03 3.08
C SER A 232 2.51 -9.14 4.14
N TRP A 233 1.95 -10.32 3.82
CA TRP A 233 1.92 -11.48 4.73
C TRP A 233 2.67 -12.70 4.20
N GLY A 234 3.66 -12.46 3.31
CA GLY A 234 4.44 -13.50 2.67
C GLY A 234 3.74 -14.11 1.47
N ASP A 235 4.48 -14.86 0.69
CA ASP A 235 4.03 -15.50 -0.55
C ASP A 235 3.23 -16.79 -0.33
N GLU A 236 3.26 -17.35 0.87
CA GLU A 236 2.42 -18.51 1.23
C GLU A 236 0.95 -18.12 1.51
N TRP A 237 0.66 -16.83 1.73
CA TRP A 237 -0.69 -16.33 1.95
C TRP A 237 -1.39 -16.00 0.63
N GLY A 238 -2.69 -16.30 0.52
CA GLY A 238 -3.49 -15.95 -0.66
C GLY A 238 -2.97 -16.57 -1.95
N GLU A 239 -3.09 -15.87 -3.06
CA GLU A 239 -2.55 -16.26 -4.36
C GLU A 239 -1.08 -15.80 -4.48
N GLN A 240 -0.16 -16.50 -3.79
CA GLN A 240 1.27 -16.13 -3.72
C GLN A 240 1.49 -14.71 -3.17
N GLY A 241 0.81 -14.37 -2.08
CA GLY A 241 0.90 -13.07 -1.43
C GLY A 241 -0.07 -12.01 -1.98
N TYR A 242 -0.92 -12.38 -2.93
CA TYR A 242 -1.93 -11.50 -3.54
C TYR A 242 -3.34 -11.99 -3.24
N PHE A 243 -4.29 -11.09 -3.43
CA PHE A 243 -5.73 -11.40 -3.41
C PHE A 243 -6.50 -10.46 -4.34
N TRP A 244 -7.74 -10.82 -4.63
CA TRP A 244 -8.64 -10.01 -5.43
C TRP A 244 -9.65 -9.31 -4.53
N MET A 245 -9.93 -8.05 -4.83
CA MET A 245 -10.85 -7.21 -4.06
C MET A 245 -11.95 -6.66 -4.98
N ASP A 246 -13.21 -6.70 -4.54
CA ASP A 246 -14.31 -6.05 -5.26
C ASP A 246 -13.98 -4.57 -5.52
N ALA A 247 -14.06 -4.16 -6.77
CA ALA A 247 -13.68 -2.81 -7.18
C ALA A 247 -14.49 -1.71 -6.49
N ARG A 248 -15.65 -2.02 -5.97
CA ARG A 248 -16.51 -1.08 -5.24
C ARG A 248 -15.92 -0.61 -3.90
N TYR A 249 -14.95 -1.32 -3.32
CA TYR A 249 -14.18 -0.77 -2.21
C TYR A 249 -13.55 0.57 -2.54
N ILE A 250 -13.15 0.74 -3.81
CA ILE A 250 -12.40 1.89 -4.31
C ILE A 250 -13.33 2.88 -5.03
N TYR A 251 -14.32 2.39 -5.78
CA TYR A 251 -15.19 3.21 -6.64
C TYR A 251 -16.40 3.81 -5.93
N GLU A 252 -16.74 3.33 -4.75
CA GLU A 252 -17.84 3.87 -3.96
C GLU A 252 -17.31 4.62 -2.73
N PRO A 253 -16.67 5.80 -2.92
CA PRO A 253 -16.03 6.54 -1.82
C PRO A 253 -17.00 6.94 -0.72
N THR A 254 -18.30 7.03 -1.02
CA THR A 254 -19.35 7.30 -0.02
C THR A 254 -19.50 6.19 1.01
N ARG A 255 -18.99 4.98 0.74
CA ARG A 255 -18.96 3.89 1.72
C ARG A 255 -17.84 4.06 2.75
N GLY A 256 -16.81 4.87 2.45
CA GLY A 256 -15.67 5.08 3.34
C GLY A 256 -14.86 3.82 3.62
N LEU A 257 -14.83 2.86 2.68
CA LEU A 257 -14.15 1.57 2.86
C LEU A 257 -12.66 1.63 2.55
N SER A 258 -12.20 2.63 1.80
CA SER A 258 -10.79 2.83 1.45
C SER A 258 -10.47 4.29 1.23
N SER A 259 -9.22 4.68 1.49
CA SER A 259 -8.69 6.03 1.25
C SER A 259 -7.17 6.02 1.10
N ASP A 260 -6.58 7.22 0.98
CA ASP A 260 -5.15 7.47 1.05
C ASP A 260 -4.36 6.72 -0.04
N PHE A 261 -4.80 6.95 -1.30
CA PHE A 261 -4.17 6.35 -2.47
C PHE A 261 -2.95 7.18 -2.88
N TRP A 262 -1.78 6.56 -2.94
CA TRP A 262 -0.52 7.20 -3.29
C TRP A 262 0.28 6.40 -4.30
N VAL A 263 1.05 7.10 -5.12
CA VAL A 263 2.05 6.54 -6.04
C VAL A 263 3.40 7.20 -5.85
N ILE A 264 4.47 6.44 -6.10
CA ILE A 264 5.84 6.95 -6.23
C ILE A 264 6.24 6.76 -7.70
N ASP A 265 6.55 7.86 -8.40
CA ASP A 265 6.90 7.82 -9.83
C ASP A 265 8.41 7.84 -10.06
N LYS A 266 9.17 8.55 -9.21
CA LYS A 266 10.63 8.63 -9.33
C LYS A 266 11.32 8.47 -8.00
N VAL A 267 12.46 7.81 -8.08
CA VAL A 267 13.42 7.65 -6.98
C VAL A 267 14.79 8.21 -7.37
N ALA A 268 15.59 8.62 -6.36
CA ALA A 268 16.95 9.12 -6.56
C ALA A 268 17.92 7.97 -6.85
#